data_24f2dd0d28212befbdf0a4995a144747
#
_entry.id   24f2dd0d28212befbdf0a4995a144747
#
_cell.length_a   1.000
_cell.length_b   1.000
_cell.length_c   1.000
_cell.angle_alpha   90.00
_cell.angle_beta   90.00
_cell.angle_gamma   90.00
#
_symmetry.space_group_name_H-M   'P 1'
#
loop_
_entity.id
_entity.type
_entity.pdbx_description
1 polymer ?
#
loop_
_entity_poly.entity_id
_entity_poly.type
_entity_poly.pdbx_seq_one_letter_code
_entity_poly.pdbx_strand_id
1 'polypeptide(L)'
;MNASYPAILGQLGKGDPVRMAGVGGGCIADSRIATFADGSSVFVKTATGGPGMFEREAEGLEALATAGALRVPRVLAVGDGALVLEHILAADRKPDFFESFGRGFARLHRHHGPACGFAHDNYIGATPQLNAPIARDWRSLDNRIPGDGSDWPEFFIERRLRYQVRLAGERGHGSVLSRLLDACEARFDEMLSAVIEPPALL
;
A
#
# COMPACT_ATOMS: atom_id res chain seq x y z
N MET A 1 30.60 -11.25 10.82
CA MET A 1 30.02 -9.91 10.96
C MET A 1 28.70 -10.10 11.65
N ASN A 2 28.58 -9.67 12.93
CA ASN A 2 27.31 -9.70 13.63
C ASN A 2 26.36 -8.75 12.90
N ALA A 3 25.34 -9.29 12.24
CA ALA A 3 24.25 -8.48 11.71
C ALA A 3 23.64 -7.76 12.92
N SER A 4 23.85 -6.46 13.00
CA SER A 4 23.20 -5.61 14.01
C SER A 4 21.70 -5.80 13.82
N TYR A 5 21.04 -6.36 14.82
CA TYR A 5 19.59 -6.43 14.82
C TYR A 5 19.03 -5.00 14.81
N PRO A 6 17.95 -4.74 14.07
CA PRO A 6 17.34 -3.43 14.09
C PRO A 6 17.04 -3.00 15.53
N ALA A 7 17.51 -1.82 15.93
CA ALA A 7 17.30 -1.28 17.28
C ALA A 7 15.81 -1.26 17.69
N ILE A 8 14.94 -1.16 16.69
CA ILE A 8 13.48 -1.20 16.85
C ILE A 8 12.96 -2.47 17.54
N LEU A 9 13.67 -3.62 17.45
CA LEU A 9 13.27 -4.84 18.17
C LEU A 9 13.33 -4.66 19.69
N GLY A 10 14.18 -3.78 20.19
CA GLY A 10 14.24 -3.43 21.62
C GLY A 10 12.93 -2.81 22.14
N GLN A 11 12.16 -2.15 21.29
CA GLN A 11 10.87 -1.56 21.66
C GLN A 11 9.81 -2.61 22.03
N LEU A 12 10.01 -3.87 21.64
CA LEU A 12 9.08 -4.97 21.98
C LEU A 12 9.21 -5.46 23.42
N GLY A 13 10.27 -5.08 24.15
CA GLY A 13 10.51 -5.51 25.52
C GLY A 13 10.79 -7.01 25.69
N LYS A 14 11.20 -7.72 24.62
CA LYS A 14 11.41 -9.18 24.59
C LYS A 14 12.86 -9.61 24.68
N GLY A 15 13.78 -8.65 24.84
CA GLY A 15 15.21 -8.88 24.73
C GLY A 15 15.67 -9.13 23.29
N ASP A 16 16.91 -9.59 23.13
CA ASP A 16 17.45 -9.89 21.82
C ASP A 16 16.87 -11.19 21.25
N PRO A 17 16.63 -11.27 19.93
CA PRO A 17 16.18 -12.49 19.32
C PRO A 17 17.25 -13.58 19.40
N VAL A 18 16.84 -14.80 19.79
CA VAL A 18 17.74 -15.97 19.82
C VAL A 18 17.99 -16.56 18.43
N ARG A 19 17.13 -16.20 17.45
CA ARG A 19 17.27 -16.65 16.06
C ARG A 19 16.71 -15.60 15.10
N MET A 20 17.43 -15.40 13.98
CA MET A 20 16.97 -14.64 12.82
C MET A 20 17.04 -15.55 11.59
N ALA A 21 15.88 -15.78 10.95
CA ALA A 21 15.80 -16.59 9.73
C ALA A 21 15.35 -15.73 8.56
N GLY A 22 16.08 -15.74 7.45
CA GLY A 22 15.70 -15.04 6.22
C GLY A 22 14.42 -15.65 5.63
N VAL A 23 13.56 -14.78 5.09
CA VAL A 23 12.35 -15.18 4.35
C VAL A 23 12.54 -14.74 2.91
N GLY A 24 12.52 -15.70 1.98
CA GLY A 24 12.60 -15.41 0.55
C GLY A 24 11.31 -14.77 0.03
N GLY A 25 11.42 -13.98 -1.06
CA GLY A 25 10.26 -13.48 -1.81
C GLY A 25 10.09 -11.97 -1.89
N GLY A 26 10.99 -11.15 -1.34
CA GLY A 26 10.98 -9.69 -1.49
C GLY A 26 12.12 -9.19 -2.40
N CYS A 27 11.82 -8.28 -3.34
CA CYS A 27 12.85 -7.70 -4.22
C CYS A 27 13.52 -6.44 -3.64
N ILE A 28 12.94 -5.83 -2.59
CA ILE A 28 13.29 -4.48 -2.14
C ILE A 28 13.67 -4.43 -0.66
N ALA A 29 13.05 -5.25 0.15
CA ALA A 29 13.31 -5.34 1.59
C ALA A 29 13.94 -6.69 1.95
N ASP A 30 14.94 -6.69 2.83
CA ASP A 30 15.39 -7.89 3.53
C ASP A 30 14.34 -8.25 4.58
N SER A 31 13.74 -9.43 4.42
CA SER A 31 12.67 -9.91 5.29
C SER A 31 13.16 -11.08 6.13
N ARG A 32 12.89 -11.03 7.44
CA ARG A 32 13.33 -12.05 8.40
C ARG A 32 12.26 -12.37 9.42
N ILE A 33 12.33 -13.57 9.98
CA ILE A 33 11.59 -13.96 11.18
C ILE A 33 12.57 -13.90 12.35
N ALA A 34 12.26 -13.04 13.32
CA ALA A 34 12.97 -12.98 14.60
C ALA A 34 12.22 -13.83 15.62
N THR A 35 12.91 -14.80 16.24
CA THR A 35 12.36 -15.65 17.30
C THR A 35 13.03 -15.26 18.62
N PHE A 36 12.24 -15.12 19.68
CA PHE A 36 12.70 -14.74 21.02
C PHE A 36 12.79 -15.95 21.96
N ALA A 37 13.44 -15.75 23.11
CA ALA A 37 13.64 -16.81 24.11
C ALA A 37 12.33 -17.37 24.68
N ASP A 38 11.25 -16.59 24.68
CA ASP A 38 9.90 -16.99 25.08
C ASP A 38 9.16 -17.84 24.03
N GLY A 39 9.82 -18.18 22.92
CA GLY A 39 9.27 -18.92 21.81
C GLY A 39 8.40 -18.09 20.87
N SER A 40 8.12 -16.82 21.19
CA SER A 40 7.37 -15.94 20.28
C SER A 40 8.22 -15.51 19.08
N SER A 41 7.55 -15.12 18.00
CA SER A 41 8.24 -14.65 16.80
C SER A 41 7.53 -13.46 16.15
N VAL A 42 8.30 -12.64 15.46
CA VAL A 42 7.83 -11.49 14.70
C VAL A 42 8.42 -11.51 13.30
N PHE A 43 7.73 -10.88 12.36
CA PHE A 43 8.23 -10.66 11.00
C PHE A 43 8.87 -9.27 10.93
N VAL A 44 10.10 -9.21 10.42
CA VAL A 44 10.88 -7.96 10.35
C VAL A 44 11.24 -7.69 8.91
N LYS A 45 10.96 -6.47 8.46
CA LYS A 45 11.43 -5.93 7.17
C LYS A 45 12.44 -4.84 7.44
N THR A 46 13.53 -4.86 6.68
CA THR A 46 14.53 -3.79 6.65
C THR A 46 14.86 -3.45 5.21
N ALA A 47 15.05 -2.18 4.90
CA ALA A 47 15.47 -1.74 3.58
C ALA A 47 16.21 -0.40 3.66
N THR A 48 17.02 -0.14 2.64
CA THR A 48 17.57 1.18 2.33
C THR A 48 16.68 1.85 1.28
N GLY A 49 15.37 1.93 1.56
CA GLY A 49 14.38 2.49 0.65
C GLY A 49 14.23 4.00 0.78
N GLY A 50 13.23 4.56 0.11
CA GLY A 50 12.87 5.97 0.26
C GLY A 50 12.45 6.34 1.68
N PRO A 51 12.60 7.62 2.06
CA PRO A 51 12.27 8.09 3.40
C PRO A 51 10.80 7.82 3.72
N GLY A 52 10.55 7.26 4.89
CA GLY A 52 9.19 6.99 5.37
C GLY A 52 8.48 5.80 4.69
N MET A 53 9.20 4.97 3.92
CA MET A 53 8.57 3.86 3.17
C MET A 53 7.85 2.88 4.10
N PHE A 54 8.45 2.53 5.23
CA PHE A 54 7.84 1.60 6.17
C PHE A 54 6.72 2.23 7.00
N GLU A 55 6.80 3.51 7.28
CA GLU A 55 5.72 4.28 7.90
C GLU A 55 4.48 4.28 6.99
N ARG A 56 4.68 4.45 5.67
CA ARG A 56 3.58 4.38 4.68
C ARG A 56 3.02 2.96 4.55
N GLU A 57 3.87 1.94 4.62
CA GLU A 57 3.41 0.55 4.64
C GLU A 57 2.60 0.24 5.91
N ALA A 58 3.05 0.72 7.06
CA ALA A 58 2.32 0.58 8.32
C ALA A 58 0.93 1.23 8.26
N GLU A 59 0.83 2.47 7.77
CA GLU A 59 -0.45 3.15 7.56
C GLU A 59 -1.40 2.36 6.64
N GLY A 60 -0.87 1.80 5.55
CA GLY A 60 -1.66 0.96 4.64
C GLY A 60 -2.19 -0.30 5.32
N LEU A 61 -1.36 -0.99 6.11
CA LEU A 61 -1.78 -2.16 6.88
C LEU A 61 -2.84 -1.81 7.93
N GLU A 62 -2.68 -0.70 8.63
CA GLU A 62 -3.66 -0.22 9.61
C GLU A 62 -5.00 0.13 8.93
N ALA A 63 -4.96 0.81 7.79
CA ALA A 63 -6.16 1.11 7.00
C ALA A 63 -6.89 -0.17 6.57
N LEU A 64 -6.16 -1.18 6.07
CA LEU A 64 -6.74 -2.48 5.72
C LEU A 64 -7.35 -3.19 6.93
N ALA A 65 -6.72 -3.07 8.09
CA ALA A 65 -7.20 -3.68 9.34
C ALA A 65 -8.52 -3.05 9.82
N THR A 66 -8.74 -1.74 9.59
CA THR A 66 -9.98 -1.06 10.01
C THR A 66 -11.23 -1.63 9.34
N ALA A 67 -11.12 -2.17 8.15
CA ALA A 67 -12.23 -2.82 7.46
C ALA A 67 -12.72 -4.10 8.15
N GLY A 68 -11.89 -4.74 9.00
CA GLY A 68 -12.24 -5.96 9.72
C GLY A 68 -12.64 -7.14 8.81
N ALA A 69 -12.31 -7.05 7.52
CA ALA A 69 -12.81 -7.95 6.50
C ALA A 69 -11.89 -9.17 6.26
N LEU A 70 -10.60 -8.96 6.37
CA LEU A 70 -9.55 -9.96 6.21
C LEU A 70 -8.57 -9.86 7.39
N ARG A 71 -7.84 -10.95 7.65
CA ARG A 71 -6.73 -10.91 8.61
C ARG A 71 -5.56 -10.14 8.01
N VAL A 72 -5.18 -9.07 8.67
CA VAL A 72 -4.02 -8.23 8.35
C VAL A 72 -3.00 -8.39 9.48
N PRO A 73 -1.69 -8.53 9.22
CA PRO A 73 -0.69 -8.58 10.28
C PRO A 73 -0.68 -7.26 11.05
N ARG A 74 -0.65 -7.33 12.38
CA ARG A 74 -0.55 -6.14 13.22
C ARG A 74 0.81 -5.50 13.06
N VAL A 75 0.86 -4.17 12.96
CA VAL A 75 2.08 -3.39 13.09
C VAL A 75 2.48 -3.38 14.57
N LEU A 76 3.68 -3.85 14.87
CA LEU A 76 4.20 -3.92 16.24
C LEU A 76 5.18 -2.79 16.52
N ALA A 77 5.96 -2.38 15.53
CA ALA A 77 6.83 -1.21 15.58
C ALA A 77 7.22 -0.77 14.16
N VAL A 78 7.47 0.51 13.95
CA VAL A 78 7.95 1.09 12.70
C VAL A 78 8.90 2.24 12.98
N GLY A 79 9.96 2.37 12.16
CA GLY A 79 10.98 3.42 12.26
C GLY A 79 12.38 2.89 12.03
N ASP A 80 13.36 3.79 11.98
CA ASP A 80 14.78 3.46 11.82
C ASP A 80 15.10 2.55 10.61
N GLY A 81 14.34 2.70 9.52
CA GLY A 81 14.50 1.86 8.32
C GLY A 81 14.04 0.42 8.50
N ALA A 82 13.15 0.17 9.46
CA ALA A 82 12.59 -1.14 9.74
C ALA A 82 11.08 -1.11 10.03
N LEU A 83 10.40 -2.22 9.72
CA LEU A 83 9.00 -2.47 10.06
C LEU A 83 8.90 -3.83 10.73
N VAL A 84 8.29 -3.87 11.90
CA VAL A 84 8.07 -5.09 12.67
C VAL A 84 6.59 -5.42 12.69
N LEU A 85 6.25 -6.59 12.21
CA LEU A 85 4.88 -7.07 12.07
C LEU A 85 4.65 -8.35 12.89
N GLU A 86 3.40 -8.60 13.18
CA GLU A 86 2.94 -9.90 13.65
C GLU A 86 3.40 -10.99 12.67
N HIS A 87 4.04 -12.04 13.19
CA HIS A 87 4.35 -13.21 12.41
C HIS A 87 3.11 -14.10 12.29
N ILE A 88 2.48 -14.10 11.14
CA ILE A 88 1.34 -15.00 10.86
C ILE A 88 1.88 -16.34 10.45
N LEU A 89 1.64 -17.35 11.28
CA LEU A 89 2.04 -18.72 10.98
C LEU A 89 1.19 -19.29 9.84
N ALA A 90 1.86 -19.95 8.91
CA ALA A 90 1.16 -20.69 7.88
C ALA A 90 0.39 -21.88 8.51
N ALA A 91 -0.79 -22.15 7.99
CA ALA A 91 -1.62 -23.28 8.36
C ALA A 91 -2.20 -23.94 7.11
N ASP A 92 -2.65 -25.16 7.25
CA ASP A 92 -3.35 -25.86 6.16
C ASP A 92 -4.62 -25.12 5.76
N ARG A 93 -4.88 -25.10 4.47
CA ARG A 93 -6.09 -24.49 3.92
C ARG A 93 -7.29 -25.34 4.24
N LYS A 94 -8.31 -24.71 4.83
CA LYS A 94 -9.61 -25.34 5.01
C LYS A 94 -10.30 -25.55 3.65
N PRO A 95 -11.23 -26.51 3.52
CA PRO A 95 -11.95 -26.74 2.26
C PRO A 95 -12.66 -25.51 1.71
N ASP A 96 -13.18 -24.64 2.57
CA ASP A 96 -13.91 -23.41 2.25
C ASP A 96 -13.01 -22.17 2.14
N PHE A 97 -11.67 -22.34 2.14
CA PHE A 97 -10.73 -21.23 2.21
C PHE A 97 -10.97 -20.17 1.13
N PHE A 98 -11.11 -20.58 -0.13
CA PHE A 98 -11.24 -19.63 -1.24
C PHE A 98 -12.60 -18.93 -1.23
N GLU A 99 -13.66 -19.60 -0.82
CA GLU A 99 -14.98 -18.98 -0.65
C GLU A 99 -14.95 -17.95 0.48
N SER A 100 -14.44 -18.34 1.64
CA SER A 100 -14.30 -17.46 2.81
C SER A 100 -13.42 -16.25 2.50
N PHE A 101 -12.30 -16.46 1.81
CA PHE A 101 -11.41 -15.39 1.37
C PHE A 101 -12.12 -14.45 0.39
N GLY A 102 -12.78 -14.97 -0.64
CA GLY A 102 -13.51 -14.15 -1.62
C GLY A 102 -14.63 -13.31 -1.00
N ARG A 103 -15.37 -13.88 -0.04
CA ARG A 103 -16.38 -13.12 0.74
C ARG A 103 -15.73 -12.02 1.60
N GLY A 104 -14.58 -12.31 2.21
CA GLY A 104 -13.80 -11.34 2.98
C GLY A 104 -13.29 -10.23 2.08
N PHE A 105 -12.73 -10.56 0.94
CA PHE A 105 -12.22 -9.60 -0.04
C PHE A 105 -13.32 -8.68 -0.59
N ALA A 106 -14.49 -9.25 -0.91
CA ALA A 106 -15.65 -8.44 -1.31
C ALA A 106 -16.12 -7.47 -0.20
N ARG A 107 -16.02 -7.87 1.08
CA ARG A 107 -16.32 -6.94 2.19
C ARG A 107 -15.27 -5.83 2.28
N LEU A 108 -13.99 -6.13 2.06
CA LEU A 108 -12.92 -5.12 2.02
C LEU A 108 -13.24 -4.04 0.99
N HIS A 109 -13.60 -4.45 -0.24
CA HIS A 109 -13.96 -3.52 -1.33
C HIS A 109 -15.26 -2.74 -1.09
N ARG A 110 -16.02 -3.04 -0.05
CA ARG A 110 -17.17 -2.24 0.41
C ARG A 110 -16.83 -1.27 1.54
N HIS A 111 -15.58 -1.25 1.97
CA HIS A 111 -15.09 -0.27 2.93
C HIS A 111 -14.68 0.99 2.18
N HIS A 112 -15.53 1.99 2.19
CA HIS A 112 -15.39 3.18 1.38
C HIS A 112 -14.65 4.29 2.12
N GLY A 113 -13.92 5.11 1.35
CA GLY A 113 -13.24 6.31 1.81
C GLY A 113 -13.94 7.59 1.36
N PRO A 114 -13.50 8.74 1.87
CA PRO A 114 -14.11 10.05 1.55
C PRO A 114 -13.70 10.58 0.17
N ALA A 115 -12.64 10.06 -0.44
CA ALA A 115 -12.12 10.50 -1.74
C ALA A 115 -11.22 9.42 -2.35
N CYS A 116 -10.97 9.50 -3.65
CA CYS A 116 -9.95 8.68 -4.31
C CYS A 116 -8.54 9.09 -3.83
N GLY A 117 -7.72 8.10 -3.52
CA GLY A 117 -6.37 8.31 -3.01
C GLY A 117 -6.19 7.85 -1.57
N PHE A 118 -5.19 8.42 -0.90
CA PHE A 118 -4.88 8.13 0.50
C PHE A 118 -4.37 9.39 1.19
N ALA A 119 -4.29 9.38 2.52
CA ALA A 119 -3.86 10.55 3.30
C ALA A 119 -2.45 11.03 2.91
N HIS A 120 -1.58 10.10 2.55
CA HIS A 120 -0.20 10.37 2.16
C HIS A 120 0.20 9.62 0.90
N ASP A 121 1.17 10.18 0.17
CA ASP A 121 1.86 9.44 -0.88
C ASP A 121 2.58 8.25 -0.27
N ASN A 122 2.61 7.12 -0.99
CA ASN A 122 3.24 5.89 -0.55
C ASN A 122 4.18 5.33 -1.62
N TYR A 123 4.39 4.01 -1.62
CA TYR A 123 5.31 3.36 -2.54
C TYR A 123 4.67 2.12 -3.16
N ILE A 124 4.91 1.91 -4.46
CA ILE A 124 4.77 0.61 -5.10
C ILE A 124 6.18 0.08 -5.32
N GLY A 125 6.60 -0.84 -4.47
CA GLY A 125 7.98 -1.24 -4.41
C GLY A 125 8.90 -0.09 -4.01
N ALA A 126 9.91 0.24 -4.81
CA ALA A 126 10.77 1.39 -4.61
C ALA A 126 10.28 2.67 -5.30
N THR A 127 9.19 2.60 -6.06
CA THR A 127 8.66 3.73 -6.83
C THR A 127 7.65 4.50 -5.99
N PRO A 128 7.84 5.81 -5.76
CA PRO A 128 6.84 6.64 -5.12
C PRO A 128 5.52 6.61 -5.89
N GLN A 129 4.43 6.55 -5.16
CA GLN A 129 3.07 6.58 -5.69
C GLN A 129 2.31 7.76 -5.10
N LEU A 130 1.87 8.66 -5.96
CA LEU A 130 1.11 9.82 -5.55
C LEU A 130 -0.31 9.42 -5.16
N ASN A 131 -0.71 9.72 -3.93
CA ASN A 131 -2.02 9.38 -3.39
C ASN A 131 -2.79 10.58 -2.86
N ALA A 132 -2.12 11.72 -2.65
CA ALA A 132 -2.81 12.91 -2.17
C ALA A 132 -4.02 13.22 -3.08
N PRO A 133 -5.22 13.37 -2.52
CA PRO A 133 -6.40 13.74 -3.28
C PRO A 133 -6.15 14.99 -4.11
N ILE A 134 -6.76 15.08 -5.28
CA ILE A 134 -6.66 16.29 -6.10
C ILE A 134 -7.57 17.34 -5.48
N ALA A 135 -6.95 18.46 -5.08
CA ALA A 135 -7.71 19.61 -4.62
C ALA A 135 -8.47 20.20 -5.83
N ARG A 136 -9.76 19.98 -5.87
CA ARG A 136 -10.63 20.61 -6.86
C ARG A 136 -11.03 22.00 -6.42
N ASP A 137 -11.10 22.91 -7.37
CA ASP A 137 -11.80 24.17 -7.14
C ASP A 137 -13.28 23.85 -6.88
N TRP A 138 -13.66 23.88 -5.61
CA TRP A 138 -15.03 23.61 -5.16
C TRP A 138 -16.09 24.48 -5.88
N ARG A 139 -15.66 25.54 -6.56
CA ARG A 139 -16.52 26.46 -7.33
C ARG A 139 -16.90 25.92 -8.72
N SER A 140 -16.18 24.93 -9.23
CA SER A 140 -16.44 24.35 -10.55
C SER A 140 -17.28 23.06 -10.52
N LEU A 141 -17.70 22.64 -9.33
CA LEU A 141 -18.41 21.37 -9.11
C LEU A 141 -19.87 21.58 -8.76
N ASP A 142 -20.65 22.04 -9.72
CA ASP A 142 -22.10 21.90 -9.63
C ASP A 142 -22.44 20.41 -9.54
N ASN A 143 -22.99 19.99 -8.37
CA ASN A 143 -23.64 18.69 -8.10
C ASN A 143 -22.80 17.44 -7.86
N ARG A 144 -21.49 17.49 -7.56
CA ARG A 144 -20.75 16.27 -7.17
C ARG A 144 -20.70 16.12 -5.65
N ILE A 145 -21.11 14.96 -5.16
CA ILE A 145 -21.09 14.61 -3.73
C ILE A 145 -19.69 14.09 -3.38
N PRO A 146 -18.99 14.65 -2.37
CA PRO A 146 -17.72 14.08 -1.93
C PRO A 146 -17.84 12.61 -1.57
N GLY A 147 -16.94 11.77 -2.07
CA GLY A 147 -16.95 10.34 -1.79
C GLY A 147 -17.84 9.48 -2.68
N ASP A 148 -18.44 10.04 -3.73
CA ASP A 148 -19.23 9.29 -4.72
C ASP A 148 -18.35 8.64 -5.82
N GLY A 149 -17.04 8.87 -5.81
CA GLY A 149 -16.11 8.36 -6.82
C GLY A 149 -16.04 9.20 -8.09
N SER A 150 -16.74 10.32 -8.15
CA SER A 150 -16.75 11.22 -9.33
C SER A 150 -15.39 11.89 -9.59
N ASP A 151 -14.46 11.83 -8.64
CA ASP A 151 -13.07 12.30 -8.76
C ASP A 151 -12.13 11.22 -9.34
N TRP A 152 -12.61 10.00 -9.53
CA TRP A 152 -11.78 8.88 -10.00
C TRP A 152 -11.11 9.12 -11.36
N PRO A 153 -11.79 9.61 -12.41
CA PRO A 153 -11.15 9.82 -13.71
C PRO A 153 -9.94 10.75 -13.61
N GLU A 154 -10.12 11.91 -12.99
CA GLU A 154 -9.05 12.90 -12.84
C GLU A 154 -7.92 12.38 -11.93
N PHE A 155 -8.26 11.74 -10.81
CA PHE A 155 -7.28 11.12 -9.92
C PHE A 155 -6.45 10.07 -10.66
N PHE A 156 -7.09 9.18 -11.43
CA PHE A 156 -6.39 8.14 -12.16
C PHE A 156 -5.47 8.70 -13.24
N ILE A 157 -5.93 9.69 -14.01
CA ILE A 157 -5.11 10.32 -15.04
C ILE A 157 -3.92 11.03 -14.40
N GLU A 158 -4.13 11.89 -13.43
CA GLU A 158 -3.07 12.75 -12.87
C GLU A 158 -2.10 11.97 -11.95
N ARG A 159 -2.63 11.14 -11.04
CA ARG A 159 -1.84 10.46 -10.00
C ARG A 159 -1.30 9.10 -10.44
N ARG A 160 -1.85 8.51 -11.49
CA ARG A 160 -1.38 7.21 -12.01
C ARG A 160 -0.72 7.37 -13.37
N LEU A 161 -1.46 7.79 -14.40
CA LEU A 161 -0.93 7.78 -15.78
C LEU A 161 0.11 8.88 -16.00
N ARG A 162 -0.20 10.15 -15.77
CA ARG A 162 0.73 11.27 -16.02
C ARG A 162 1.99 11.15 -15.17
N TYR A 163 1.85 10.71 -13.93
CA TYR A 163 2.98 10.48 -13.05
C TYR A 163 3.94 9.42 -13.62
N GLN A 164 3.41 8.27 -14.07
CA GLN A 164 4.23 7.20 -14.64
C GLN A 164 4.86 7.61 -15.99
N VAL A 165 4.14 8.35 -16.82
CA VAL A 165 4.68 8.91 -18.07
C VAL A 165 5.84 9.87 -17.78
N ARG A 166 5.74 10.71 -16.75
CA ARG A 166 6.84 11.58 -16.31
C ARG A 166 8.07 10.77 -15.88
N LEU A 167 7.89 9.77 -15.01
CA LEU A 167 8.98 8.89 -14.59
C LEU A 167 9.63 8.14 -15.76
N ALA A 168 8.84 7.69 -16.72
CA ALA A 168 9.34 7.09 -17.94
C ALA A 168 10.11 8.10 -18.82
N GLY A 169 9.69 9.37 -18.78
CA GLY A 169 10.38 10.49 -19.45
C GLY A 169 11.79 10.70 -18.91
N GLU A 170 11.98 10.62 -17.62
CA GLU A 170 13.29 10.71 -16.96
C GLU A 170 14.24 9.57 -17.42
N ARG A 171 13.68 8.48 -17.95
CA ARG A 171 14.40 7.32 -18.52
C ARG A 171 14.48 7.32 -20.05
N GLY A 172 14.10 8.42 -20.71
CA GLY A 172 14.20 8.60 -22.16
C GLY A 172 12.98 8.11 -22.98
N HIS A 173 11.88 7.72 -22.34
CA HIS A 173 10.67 7.21 -23.02
C HIS A 173 9.50 8.23 -23.07
N GLY A 174 9.70 9.46 -22.61
CA GLY A 174 8.63 10.45 -22.40
C GLY A 174 7.89 10.88 -23.66
N SER A 175 8.61 11.14 -24.76
CA SER A 175 8.00 11.74 -25.97
C SER A 175 6.95 10.85 -26.66
N VAL A 176 7.14 9.53 -26.61
CA VAL A 176 6.18 8.58 -27.16
C VAL A 176 5.00 8.42 -26.24
N LEU A 177 5.25 8.23 -24.94
CA LEU A 177 4.23 7.98 -23.95
C LEU A 177 3.34 9.19 -23.71
N SER A 178 3.89 10.43 -23.73
CA SER A 178 3.08 11.65 -23.62
C SER A 178 2.10 11.77 -24.77
N ARG A 179 2.53 11.55 -26.02
CA ARG A 179 1.63 11.60 -27.19
C ARG A 179 0.53 10.53 -27.12
N LEU A 180 0.87 9.34 -26.64
CA LEU A 180 -0.12 8.28 -26.45
C LEU A 180 -1.12 8.63 -25.35
N LEU A 181 -0.66 9.18 -24.25
CA LEU A 181 -1.52 9.61 -23.16
C LEU A 181 -2.48 10.71 -23.63
N ASP A 182 -1.96 11.76 -24.30
CA ASP A 182 -2.76 12.86 -24.83
C ASP A 182 -3.83 12.36 -25.81
N ALA A 183 -3.48 11.38 -26.66
CA ALA A 183 -4.43 10.78 -27.60
C ALA A 183 -5.52 9.93 -26.93
N CYS A 184 -5.24 9.36 -25.75
CA CYS A 184 -6.17 8.52 -25.01
C CYS A 184 -7.03 9.31 -24.01
N GLU A 185 -6.60 10.51 -23.61
CA GLU A 185 -7.18 11.24 -22.48
C GLU A 185 -8.67 11.53 -22.65
N ALA A 186 -9.09 12.00 -23.82
CA ALA A 186 -10.49 12.24 -24.11
C ALA A 186 -11.36 10.97 -24.01
N ARG A 187 -10.78 9.82 -24.34
CA ARG A 187 -11.45 8.52 -24.23
C ARG A 187 -11.50 7.99 -22.82
N PHE A 188 -10.45 8.27 -22.03
CA PHE A 188 -10.44 7.87 -20.61
C PHE A 188 -11.52 8.59 -19.82
N ASP A 189 -11.76 9.86 -20.08
CA ASP A 189 -12.84 10.59 -19.44
C ASP A 189 -14.20 9.97 -19.76
N GLU A 190 -14.46 9.64 -21.03
CA GLU A 190 -15.67 8.95 -21.45
C GLU A 190 -15.80 7.56 -20.82
N MET A 191 -14.74 6.76 -20.78
CA MET A 191 -14.74 5.41 -20.23
C MET A 191 -14.87 5.36 -18.72
N LEU A 192 -14.19 6.27 -18.02
CA LEU A 192 -14.09 6.24 -16.55
C LEU A 192 -15.26 6.98 -15.90
N SER A 193 -15.86 7.99 -16.55
CA SER A 193 -17.02 8.69 -16.02
C SER A 193 -18.29 7.86 -16.01
N ALA A 194 -18.32 6.75 -16.73
CA ALA A 194 -19.44 5.80 -16.70
C ALA A 194 -19.45 4.92 -15.43
N VAL A 195 -18.34 4.86 -14.68
CA VAL A 195 -18.20 4.07 -13.47
C VAL A 195 -18.21 5.02 -12.27
N ILE A 196 -19.38 5.22 -11.69
CA ILE A 196 -19.56 6.04 -10.47
C ILE A 196 -19.73 5.08 -9.30
N GLU A 197 -18.63 4.74 -8.64
CA GLU A 197 -18.63 3.94 -7.42
C GLU A 197 -17.84 4.68 -6.33
N PRO A 198 -18.30 4.61 -5.06
CA PRO A 198 -17.55 5.19 -3.96
C PRO A 198 -16.13 4.64 -3.88
N PRO A 199 -15.13 5.48 -3.55
CA PRO A 199 -13.75 5.01 -3.38
C PRO A 199 -13.67 3.89 -2.35
N ALA A 200 -13.04 2.78 -2.69
CA ALA A 200 -12.92 1.61 -1.82
C ALA A 200 -11.44 1.30 -1.54
N LEU A 201 -11.19 0.61 -0.41
CA LEU A 201 -9.87 0.05 -0.13
C LEU A 201 -9.54 -1.06 -1.13
N LEU A 202 -8.29 -1.00 -1.63
CA LEU A 202 -7.70 -1.96 -2.56
C LEU A 202 -6.50 -2.65 -1.92
#